data_c058767c69fa8a1c363e4bba4f0c69ee
#
_entry.id   c058767c69fa8a1c363e4bba4f0c69ee
#
_cell.length_a   1.000
_cell.length_b   1.000
_cell.length_c   1.000
_cell.angle_alpha   90.00
_cell.angle_beta   90.00
_cell.angle_gamma   90.00
#
_symmetry.space_group_name_H-M   'P 1'
#
loop_
_entity.id
_entity.type
_entity.pdbx_description
1 polymer ?
#
loop_
_entity_poly.entity_id
_entity_poly.type
_entity_poly.pdbx_seq_one_letter_code
_entity_poly.pdbx_strand_id
1 'polypeptide(L)'
;MANEKGIPVELVVDTLKQTILATYKRKFGTDENALVEFSDDLETVSLYSKKIVVEEENYYNEVTEIPLDEAQELDADAEVGDELRIPLDLKNFDRISIQSGKQRATQSLRDFQKDAIYTEFKKKEGEIIYGYYQNSKDGDCFIDLGRTQGILPRKNQSPLDNFEKNDRVRVYVESVRQDDDIKKGRNVRVVLSRVHENFVRKLLELNVPELVGDNPSIEIIKIVREAGMKTKVAVYPKRNDVDAVGTCVGLKGVRVQAIISELDGERVDILKWDPNPAQFIANALSPAKVSEVYILDEDRRHAVAVVDENQLAWAIGRGGINIRLVNRLCDWNVEAKTKAQFLDMDVNREVRSVAESMFTPEAAKVEEAPYQEPAAPEIQPEVEEELDGVSFSDFEDIDQKILKKLHFYDVYTVEEYMELSDEEKSQFDELSKEDRDYIDAFIESHVEFADEEDQEVVYSCPTCGAQVTEDMTECPSCHTPLAFN
;
A
#
# COMPACT_ATOMS: atom_id res chain seq x y z
N MET A 1 -1.78 35.38 -8.33
CA MET A 1 -1.50 34.69 -7.05
C MET A 1 -2.69 33.91 -6.51
N ALA A 2 -3.89 34.49 -6.29
CA ALA A 2 -5.04 33.73 -5.78
C ALA A 2 -5.47 32.60 -6.73
N ASN A 3 -5.66 32.90 -8.02
CA ASN A 3 -6.06 31.94 -9.05
C ASN A 3 -5.05 30.82 -9.28
N GLU A 4 -3.76 31.10 -9.23
CA GLU A 4 -2.67 30.09 -9.37
C GLU A 4 -2.65 29.10 -8.19
N LYS A 5 -3.09 29.55 -7.02
CA LYS A 5 -3.08 28.76 -5.79
C LYS A 5 -4.44 28.14 -5.44
N GLY A 6 -5.46 28.37 -6.27
CA GLY A 6 -6.80 27.79 -6.10
C GLY A 6 -7.56 28.33 -4.87
N ILE A 7 -7.21 29.53 -4.39
CA ILE A 7 -7.89 30.19 -3.28
C ILE A 7 -8.93 31.17 -3.85
N PRO A 8 -10.20 31.17 -3.42
CA PRO A 8 -11.18 32.19 -3.79
C PRO A 8 -10.68 33.59 -3.42
N VAL A 9 -10.82 34.55 -4.33
CA VAL A 9 -10.37 35.94 -4.12
C VAL A 9 -11.06 36.55 -2.91
N GLU A 10 -12.34 36.26 -2.71
CA GLU A 10 -13.13 36.72 -1.58
C GLU A 10 -12.51 36.35 -0.24
N LEU A 11 -12.01 35.12 -0.11
CA LEU A 11 -11.37 34.64 1.11
C LEU A 11 -10.04 35.35 1.40
N VAL A 12 -9.30 35.72 0.34
CA VAL A 12 -8.08 36.53 0.47
C VAL A 12 -8.41 37.91 0.98
N VAL A 13 -9.45 38.55 0.43
CA VAL A 13 -9.93 39.88 0.83
C VAL A 13 -10.38 39.86 2.30
N ASP A 14 -11.18 38.86 2.69
CA ASP A 14 -11.62 38.71 4.08
C ASP A 14 -10.47 38.52 5.07
N THR A 15 -9.48 37.70 4.69
CA THR A 15 -8.28 37.49 5.52
C THR A 15 -7.49 38.78 5.71
N LEU A 16 -7.32 39.58 4.64
CA LEU A 16 -6.65 40.84 4.70
C LEU A 16 -7.43 41.86 5.55
N LYS A 17 -8.78 41.89 5.39
CA LYS A 17 -9.68 42.73 6.20
C LYS A 17 -9.54 42.41 7.68
N GLN A 18 -9.65 41.12 8.07
CA GLN A 18 -9.49 40.69 9.45
C GLN A 18 -8.09 41.03 10.02
N THR A 19 -7.06 40.91 9.17
CA THR A 19 -5.68 41.24 9.56
C THR A 19 -5.52 42.74 9.86
N ILE A 20 -6.12 43.61 9.05
CA ILE A 20 -6.10 45.05 9.25
C ILE A 20 -6.88 45.44 10.50
N LEU A 21 -8.07 44.85 10.69
CA LEU A 21 -8.90 45.04 11.89
C LEU A 21 -8.16 44.61 13.17
N ALA A 22 -7.48 43.44 13.13
CA ALA A 22 -6.67 42.99 14.27
C ALA A 22 -5.48 43.92 14.58
N THR A 23 -4.91 44.53 13.54
CA THR A 23 -3.83 45.52 13.71
C THR A 23 -4.38 46.81 14.31
N TYR A 24 -5.56 47.25 13.87
CA TYR A 24 -6.29 48.39 14.43
C TYR A 24 -6.63 48.17 15.91
N LYS A 25 -7.25 46.99 16.26
CA LYS A 25 -7.57 46.62 17.61
C LYS A 25 -6.37 46.65 18.55
N ARG A 26 -5.21 46.22 18.08
CA ARG A 26 -3.98 46.24 18.90
C ARG A 26 -3.54 47.66 19.22
N LYS A 27 -3.77 48.64 18.32
CA LYS A 27 -3.39 50.05 18.51
C LYS A 27 -4.41 50.81 19.35
N PHE A 28 -5.70 50.63 19.09
CA PHE A 28 -6.78 51.40 19.64
C PHE A 28 -7.62 50.70 20.72
N GLY A 29 -7.38 49.39 20.95
CA GLY A 29 -8.06 48.59 21.99
C GLY A 29 -9.40 48.00 21.52
N THR A 30 -10.03 48.57 20.47
CA THR A 30 -11.30 48.09 19.88
C THR A 30 -11.19 48.00 18.36
N ASP A 31 -12.03 47.22 17.72
CA ASP A 31 -12.17 47.09 16.26
C ASP A 31 -13.61 47.40 15.80
N GLU A 32 -14.51 47.71 16.71
CA GLU A 32 -15.94 47.96 16.41
C GLU A 32 -16.19 49.19 15.55
N ASN A 33 -15.34 50.19 15.70
CA ASN A 33 -15.38 51.42 14.94
C ASN A 33 -14.48 51.47 13.73
N ALA A 34 -13.81 50.37 13.36
CA ALA A 34 -12.92 50.29 12.20
C ALA A 34 -13.68 49.80 10.95
N LEU A 35 -13.51 50.52 9.84
CA LEU A 35 -14.06 50.17 8.54
C LEU A 35 -12.88 49.98 7.54
N VAL A 36 -12.80 48.77 6.92
CA VAL A 36 -11.82 48.46 5.88
C VAL A 36 -12.54 48.32 4.55
N GLU A 37 -12.17 49.15 3.60
CA GLU A 37 -12.71 49.14 2.24
C GLU A 37 -11.59 48.82 1.23
N PHE A 38 -11.92 47.97 0.27
CA PHE A 38 -11.05 47.65 -0.88
C PHE A 38 -11.62 48.35 -2.12
N SER A 39 -10.76 48.83 -2.99
CA SER A 39 -11.19 49.31 -4.30
C SER A 39 -11.74 48.15 -5.14
N ASP A 40 -12.59 48.48 -6.13
CA ASP A 40 -13.17 47.49 -7.04
C ASP A 40 -12.09 46.66 -7.78
N ASP A 41 -10.96 47.26 -8.06
CA ASP A 41 -9.79 46.60 -8.68
C ASP A 41 -8.93 45.80 -7.69
N LEU A 42 -9.23 45.84 -6.37
CA LEU A 42 -8.46 45.22 -5.28
C LEU A 42 -6.99 45.67 -5.20
N GLU A 43 -6.64 46.79 -5.83
CA GLU A 43 -5.28 47.35 -5.82
C GLU A 43 -4.97 48.19 -4.60
N THR A 44 -6.00 48.87 -4.06
CA THR A 44 -5.87 49.73 -2.90
C THR A 44 -6.78 49.31 -1.76
N VAL A 45 -6.30 49.54 -0.54
CA VAL A 45 -7.05 49.32 0.68
C VAL A 45 -7.09 50.62 1.49
N SER A 46 -8.28 51.01 1.93
CA SER A 46 -8.50 52.17 2.77
C SER A 46 -9.01 51.72 4.13
N LEU A 47 -8.47 52.30 5.18
CA LEU A 47 -8.89 52.09 6.55
C LEU A 47 -9.49 53.38 7.10
N TYR A 48 -10.69 53.29 7.62
CA TYR A 48 -11.40 54.41 8.25
C TYR A 48 -11.70 54.09 9.71
N SER A 49 -11.61 55.10 10.57
CA SER A 49 -12.16 55.07 11.91
C SER A 49 -13.51 55.79 11.86
N LYS A 50 -14.53 55.11 12.28
CA LYS A 50 -15.87 55.69 12.49
C LYS A 50 -15.88 56.33 13.86
N LYS A 51 -16.16 57.61 13.90
CA LYS A 51 -16.32 58.39 15.15
C LYS A 51 -17.66 59.08 15.18
N ILE A 52 -18.24 59.15 16.35
CA ILE A 52 -19.49 59.84 16.59
C ILE A 52 -19.16 61.26 17.02
N VAL A 53 -19.80 62.27 16.38
CA VAL A 53 -19.64 63.64 16.74
C VAL A 53 -20.34 63.95 18.05
N VAL A 54 -19.59 64.47 19.03
CA VAL A 54 -20.10 64.77 20.38
C VAL A 54 -19.82 66.22 20.73
N GLU A 55 -20.56 66.79 21.66
CA GLU A 55 -20.25 68.08 22.26
C GLU A 55 -18.93 67.95 23.10
N GLU A 56 -18.19 69.04 23.23
CA GLU A 56 -16.94 69.05 23.94
C GLU A 56 -17.06 68.57 25.41
N GLU A 57 -18.21 68.85 26.04
CA GLU A 57 -18.52 68.39 27.41
C GLU A 57 -18.79 66.88 27.52
N ASN A 58 -19.16 66.22 26.42
CA ASN A 58 -19.53 64.80 26.32
C ASN A 58 -18.41 63.96 25.66
N TYR A 59 -17.26 64.49 25.45
CA TYR A 59 -16.09 63.81 24.85
C TYR A 59 -15.35 62.99 25.90
N TYR A 60 -15.53 61.67 25.89
CA TYR A 60 -14.93 60.73 26.85
C TYR A 60 -13.99 59.73 26.22
N ASN A 61 -14.14 59.47 24.92
CA ASN A 61 -13.37 58.39 24.27
C ASN A 61 -12.83 58.86 22.92
N GLU A 62 -11.51 59.18 22.91
CA GLU A 62 -10.77 59.64 21.73
C GLU A 62 -10.83 58.65 20.54
N VAL A 63 -11.08 57.35 20.80
CA VAL A 63 -11.10 56.33 19.75
C VAL A 63 -12.42 56.31 19.00
N THR A 64 -13.57 56.48 19.71
CA THR A 64 -14.91 56.35 19.16
C THR A 64 -15.68 57.68 18.97
N GLU A 65 -15.15 58.73 19.53
CA GLU A 65 -15.81 60.05 19.57
C GLU A 65 -14.90 61.13 18.96
N ILE A 66 -15.48 62.19 18.46
CA ILE A 66 -14.78 63.38 17.95
C ILE A 66 -15.56 64.63 18.40
N PRO A 67 -14.90 65.63 18.94
CA PRO A 67 -15.56 66.89 19.29
C PRO A 67 -16.08 67.62 18.05
N LEU A 68 -17.18 68.36 18.20
CA LEU A 68 -17.86 69.07 17.09
C LEU A 68 -16.91 70.00 16.33
N ASP A 69 -16.05 70.71 17.04
CA ASP A 69 -15.09 71.68 16.43
C ASP A 69 -14.10 70.95 15.49
N GLU A 70 -13.54 69.80 15.90
CA GLU A 70 -12.67 69.00 15.05
C GLU A 70 -13.42 68.32 13.91
N ALA A 71 -14.71 67.94 14.15
CA ALA A 71 -15.57 67.33 13.15
C ALA A 71 -15.89 68.29 12.03
N GLN A 72 -16.16 69.58 12.35
CA GLN A 72 -16.43 70.66 11.38
C GLN A 72 -15.22 71.11 10.57
N GLU A 73 -13.99 70.83 11.06
CA GLU A 73 -12.76 71.01 10.23
C GLU A 73 -12.67 69.94 9.13
N LEU A 74 -13.25 68.77 9.33
CA LEU A 74 -13.22 67.67 8.37
C LEU A 74 -14.43 67.70 7.42
N ASP A 75 -15.61 68.04 7.95
CA ASP A 75 -16.85 68.18 7.21
C ASP A 75 -17.63 69.35 7.80
N ALA A 76 -17.78 70.44 7.02
CA ALA A 76 -18.39 71.70 7.45
C ALA A 76 -19.87 71.59 7.84
N ASP A 77 -20.55 70.53 7.36
CA ASP A 77 -21.95 70.27 7.62
C ASP A 77 -22.16 69.27 8.78
N ALA A 78 -21.14 68.88 9.54
CA ALA A 78 -21.21 67.91 10.61
C ALA A 78 -22.06 68.42 11.80
N GLU A 79 -23.02 67.62 12.26
CA GLU A 79 -23.87 67.88 13.42
C GLU A 79 -23.58 66.88 14.55
N VAL A 80 -23.93 67.22 15.78
CA VAL A 80 -23.80 66.36 16.94
C VAL A 80 -24.65 65.12 16.77
N GLY A 81 -24.05 63.94 16.87
CA GLY A 81 -24.69 62.63 16.67
C GLY A 81 -24.39 62.01 15.30
N ASP A 82 -23.74 62.74 14.39
CA ASP A 82 -23.32 62.19 13.09
C ASP A 82 -22.15 61.21 13.23
N GLU A 83 -22.09 60.21 12.33
CA GLU A 83 -21.03 59.27 12.23
C GLU A 83 -20.05 59.67 11.12
N LEU A 84 -18.88 60.15 11.50
CA LEU A 84 -17.84 60.52 10.55
C LEU A 84 -16.86 59.38 10.27
N ARG A 85 -16.47 59.25 9.00
CA ARG A 85 -15.45 58.30 8.53
C ARG A 85 -14.11 59.01 8.35
N ILE A 86 -13.23 58.83 9.30
CA ILE A 86 -11.91 59.46 9.29
C ILE A 86 -10.89 58.54 8.65
N PRO A 87 -10.24 58.92 7.52
CA PRO A 87 -9.26 58.08 6.88
C PRO A 87 -8.00 57.98 7.75
N LEU A 88 -7.52 56.76 7.93
CA LEU A 88 -6.32 56.47 8.68
C LEU A 88 -5.19 56.03 7.73
N ASP A 89 -4.04 56.70 7.78
CA ASP A 89 -2.88 56.24 7.02
C ASP A 89 -2.25 55.05 7.72
N LEU A 90 -2.21 53.91 7.01
CA LEU A 90 -1.57 52.67 7.48
C LEU A 90 -0.07 52.88 7.81
N LYS A 91 0.59 53.93 7.28
CA LYS A 91 1.98 54.28 7.60
C LYS A 91 2.16 54.72 9.05
N ASN A 92 1.09 55.20 9.70
CA ASN A 92 1.12 55.66 11.09
C ASN A 92 1.00 54.54 12.11
N PHE A 93 0.87 53.27 11.64
CA PHE A 93 0.84 52.12 12.51
C PHE A 93 2.27 51.68 12.86
N ASP A 94 2.40 51.16 14.08
CA ASP A 94 3.68 50.62 14.54
C ASP A 94 4.17 49.48 13.62
N ARG A 95 5.45 49.58 13.26
CA ARG A 95 6.11 48.62 12.36
C ARG A 95 5.92 47.16 12.82
N ILE A 96 5.94 46.90 14.15
CA ILE A 96 5.75 45.57 14.75
C ILE A 96 4.35 45.07 14.51
N SER A 97 3.33 45.93 14.63
CA SER A 97 1.94 45.59 14.40
C SER A 97 1.65 45.22 12.95
N ILE A 98 2.22 45.98 12.00
CA ILE A 98 2.13 45.71 10.57
C ILE A 98 2.81 44.37 10.22
N GLN A 99 4.02 44.15 10.79
CA GLN A 99 4.74 42.88 10.54
C GLN A 99 4.01 41.67 11.10
N SER A 100 3.45 41.78 12.29
CA SER A 100 2.63 40.71 12.93
C SER A 100 1.37 40.44 12.11
N GLY A 101 0.70 41.48 11.62
CA GLY A 101 -0.43 41.38 10.72
C GLY A 101 -0.09 40.66 9.43
N LYS A 102 0.99 41.08 8.75
CA LYS A 102 1.46 40.38 7.54
C LYS A 102 1.79 38.93 7.76
N GLN A 103 2.43 38.60 8.89
CA GLN A 103 2.75 37.21 9.24
C GLN A 103 1.48 36.38 9.46
N ARG A 104 0.47 36.91 10.16
CA ARG A 104 -0.82 36.27 10.40
C ARG A 104 -1.60 36.03 9.11
N ALA A 105 -1.69 37.06 8.23
CA ALA A 105 -2.31 36.93 6.92
C ALA A 105 -1.63 35.84 6.07
N THR A 106 -0.29 35.85 6.03
CA THR A 106 0.46 34.84 5.30
C THR A 106 0.22 33.43 5.84
N GLN A 107 0.11 33.29 7.15
CA GLN A 107 -0.19 32.00 7.78
C GLN A 107 -1.63 31.53 7.45
N SER A 108 -2.61 32.40 7.58
CA SER A 108 -4.01 32.06 7.23
C SER A 108 -4.14 31.66 5.76
N LEU A 109 -3.50 32.39 4.85
CA LEU A 109 -3.49 32.02 3.42
C LEU A 109 -2.85 30.66 3.16
N ARG A 110 -1.79 30.32 3.89
CA ARG A 110 -1.17 28.98 3.81
C ARG A 110 -2.11 27.91 4.34
N ASP A 111 -2.82 28.17 5.43
CA ASP A 111 -3.75 27.21 6.01
C ASP A 111 -4.94 26.97 5.06
N PHE A 112 -5.51 28.01 4.44
CA PHE A 112 -6.52 27.87 3.40
C PHE A 112 -6.01 27.08 2.16
N GLN A 113 -4.76 27.31 1.73
CA GLN A 113 -4.18 26.50 0.65
C GLN A 113 -4.15 25.02 1.01
N LYS A 114 -3.73 24.70 2.23
CA LYS A 114 -3.68 23.32 2.72
C LYS A 114 -5.08 22.72 2.82
N ASP A 115 -6.06 23.45 3.30
CA ASP A 115 -7.45 23.00 3.37
C ASP A 115 -8.03 22.73 1.97
N ALA A 116 -7.71 23.58 1.00
CA ALA A 116 -8.10 23.37 -0.40
C ALA A 116 -7.46 22.11 -0.99
N ILE A 117 -6.15 21.89 -0.74
CA ILE A 117 -5.42 20.70 -1.15
C ILE A 117 -6.02 19.45 -0.47
N TYR A 118 -6.28 19.52 0.84
CA TYR A 118 -6.90 18.43 1.58
C TYR A 118 -8.24 18.04 0.98
N THR A 119 -9.11 19.02 0.74
CA THR A 119 -10.45 18.79 0.16
C THR A 119 -10.35 18.19 -1.25
N GLU A 120 -9.41 18.65 -2.07
CA GLU A 120 -9.18 18.11 -3.41
C GLU A 120 -8.72 16.66 -3.37
N PHE A 121 -7.69 16.35 -2.58
CA PHE A 121 -7.13 14.99 -2.52
C PHE A 121 -8.01 14.04 -1.73
N LYS A 122 -8.80 14.52 -0.76
CA LYS A 122 -9.78 13.69 -0.06
C LYS A 122 -10.86 13.13 -0.98
N LYS A 123 -11.24 13.87 -2.02
CA LYS A 123 -12.15 13.38 -3.07
C LYS A 123 -11.50 12.33 -3.99
N LYS A 124 -10.17 12.32 -4.06
CA LYS A 124 -9.38 11.37 -4.84
C LYS A 124 -8.92 10.16 -4.01
N GLU A 125 -9.28 10.10 -2.73
CA GLU A 125 -9.01 8.93 -1.89
C GLU A 125 -9.75 7.72 -2.45
N GLY A 126 -9.04 6.62 -2.59
CA GLY A 126 -9.59 5.43 -3.26
C GLY A 126 -9.45 5.43 -4.78
N GLU A 127 -8.82 6.44 -5.40
CA GLU A 127 -8.61 6.51 -6.83
C GLU A 127 -7.12 6.40 -7.21
N ILE A 128 -6.87 6.09 -8.49
CA ILE A 128 -5.53 6.12 -9.06
C ILE A 128 -5.24 7.51 -9.61
N ILE A 129 -4.07 8.02 -9.27
CA ILE A 129 -3.55 9.28 -9.79
C ILE A 129 -2.15 9.08 -10.38
N TYR A 130 -1.74 10.04 -11.20
CA TYR A 130 -0.37 10.13 -11.71
C TYR A 130 0.43 11.11 -10.86
N GLY A 131 1.69 10.78 -10.66
CA GLY A 131 2.68 11.68 -10.08
C GLY A 131 4.04 11.47 -10.72
N TYR A 132 5.01 12.30 -10.32
CA TYR A 132 6.40 12.19 -10.76
C TYR A 132 7.29 11.86 -9.58
N TYR A 133 8.06 10.78 -9.69
CA TYR A 133 9.00 10.41 -8.65
C TYR A 133 10.09 11.48 -8.50
N GLN A 134 10.31 11.96 -7.28
CA GLN A 134 11.30 13.00 -6.99
C GLN A 134 12.56 12.43 -6.35
N ASN A 135 12.41 11.76 -5.24
CA ASN A 135 13.50 11.18 -4.45
C ASN A 135 12.98 10.17 -3.44
N SER A 136 13.90 9.40 -2.86
CA SER A 136 13.64 8.54 -1.70
C SER A 136 14.40 9.07 -0.49
N LYS A 137 13.81 8.94 0.70
CA LYS A 137 14.43 9.28 1.96
C LYS A 137 13.95 8.32 3.05
N ASP A 138 14.88 7.70 3.75
CA ASP A 138 14.59 6.72 4.83
C ASP A 138 13.72 5.55 4.33
N GLY A 139 13.87 5.15 3.05
CA GLY A 139 13.08 4.12 2.40
C GLY A 139 11.70 4.55 1.88
N ASP A 140 11.20 5.73 2.24
CA ASP A 140 9.95 6.28 1.72
C ASP A 140 10.20 7.03 0.42
N CYS A 141 9.39 6.78 -0.60
CA CYS A 141 9.43 7.48 -1.88
C CYS A 141 8.51 8.71 -1.86
N PHE A 142 9.01 9.81 -2.42
CA PHE A 142 8.28 11.06 -2.54
C PHE A 142 7.89 11.31 -3.99
N ILE A 143 6.59 11.47 -4.21
CA ILE A 143 5.98 11.62 -5.53
C ILE A 143 5.33 13.00 -5.62
N ASP A 144 5.70 13.75 -6.64
CA ASP A 144 5.10 15.05 -6.93
C ASP A 144 3.74 14.86 -7.60
N LEU A 145 2.70 15.36 -6.96
CA LEU A 145 1.32 15.32 -7.43
C LEU A 145 0.88 16.68 -8.04
N GLY A 146 1.83 17.58 -8.30
CA GLY A 146 1.64 18.90 -8.85
C GLY A 146 1.37 19.97 -7.81
N ARG A 147 0.34 19.83 -6.98
CA ARG A 147 0.00 20.81 -5.93
C ARG A 147 0.57 20.45 -4.55
N THR A 148 0.83 19.17 -4.33
CA THR A 148 1.40 18.63 -3.09
C THR A 148 2.29 17.45 -3.38
N GLN A 149 3.08 17.07 -2.41
CA GLN A 149 3.90 15.88 -2.46
C GLN A 149 3.17 14.73 -1.77
N GLY A 150 3.04 13.59 -2.45
CA GLY A 150 2.58 12.34 -1.88
C GLY A 150 3.74 11.54 -1.31
N ILE A 151 3.45 10.74 -0.29
CA ILE A 151 4.40 9.83 0.35
C ILE A 151 3.98 8.40 0.02
N LEU A 152 4.87 7.64 -0.58
CA LEU A 152 4.76 6.20 -0.80
C LEU A 152 5.69 5.51 0.21
N PRO A 153 5.17 5.09 1.38
CA PRO A 153 5.97 4.44 2.42
C PRO A 153 6.58 3.13 1.92
N ARG A 154 7.73 2.72 2.47
CA ARG A 154 8.40 1.45 2.09
C ARG A 154 7.44 0.26 2.10
N LYS A 155 6.61 0.10 3.11
CA LYS A 155 5.60 -0.97 3.22
C LYS A 155 4.51 -0.94 2.13
N ASN A 156 4.35 0.18 1.43
CA ASN A 156 3.36 0.40 0.38
C ASN A 156 3.99 0.36 -1.03
N GLN A 157 5.28 0.08 -1.13
CA GLN A 157 6.03 -0.11 -2.38
C GLN A 157 6.01 -1.59 -2.75
N SER A 158 5.89 -1.90 -4.04
CA SER A 158 6.08 -3.26 -4.52
C SER A 158 7.58 -3.59 -4.54
N PRO A 159 7.98 -4.82 -4.27
CA PRO A 159 9.37 -5.25 -4.40
C PRO A 159 9.96 -5.02 -5.81
N LEU A 160 9.12 -4.99 -6.84
CA LEU A 160 9.51 -4.75 -8.23
C LEU A 160 9.60 -3.27 -8.59
N ASP A 161 9.12 -2.37 -7.71
CA ASP A 161 9.09 -0.93 -7.96
C ASP A 161 10.53 -0.37 -8.00
N ASN A 162 10.97 0.09 -9.17
CA ASN A 162 12.24 0.80 -9.34
C ASN A 162 12.00 2.09 -10.11
N PHE A 163 12.11 3.24 -9.43
CA PHE A 163 11.80 4.54 -10.02
C PHE A 163 13.06 5.36 -10.25
N GLU A 164 13.19 5.89 -11.46
CA GLU A 164 14.18 6.90 -11.77
C GLU A 164 13.61 8.31 -11.52
N LYS A 165 14.48 9.28 -11.30
CA LYS A 165 14.06 10.66 -11.02
C LYS A 165 13.28 11.25 -12.21
N ASN A 166 12.09 11.79 -11.91
CA ASN A 166 11.07 12.30 -12.85
C ASN A 166 10.30 11.23 -13.62
N ASP A 167 10.39 9.97 -13.25
CA ASP A 167 9.50 8.95 -13.80
C ASP A 167 8.04 9.27 -13.49
N ARG A 168 7.20 9.03 -14.49
CA ARG A 168 5.75 9.16 -14.33
C ARG A 168 5.19 7.88 -13.74
N VAL A 169 4.75 7.93 -12.50
CA VAL A 169 4.29 6.78 -11.74
C VAL A 169 2.79 6.86 -11.49
N ARG A 170 2.08 5.75 -11.69
CA ARG A 170 0.69 5.58 -11.22
C ARG A 170 0.70 5.09 -9.79
N VAL A 171 -0.13 5.71 -8.97
CA VAL A 171 -0.26 5.37 -7.55
C VAL A 171 -1.71 5.42 -7.11
N TYR A 172 -2.05 4.56 -6.17
CA TYR A 172 -3.34 4.55 -5.51
C TYR A 172 -3.29 5.48 -4.29
N VAL A 173 -4.28 6.34 -4.13
CA VAL A 173 -4.41 7.20 -2.95
C VAL A 173 -5.04 6.38 -1.83
N GLU A 174 -4.22 5.90 -0.91
CA GLU A 174 -4.66 5.07 0.19
C GLU A 174 -5.39 5.88 1.27
N SER A 175 -4.78 6.99 1.69
CA SER A 175 -5.39 7.87 2.67
C SER A 175 -4.87 9.30 2.56
N VAL A 176 -5.75 10.25 2.88
CA VAL A 176 -5.40 11.67 2.97
C VAL A 176 -5.65 12.12 4.40
N ARG A 177 -4.60 12.57 5.08
CA ARG A 177 -4.62 13.01 6.47
C ARG A 177 -4.22 14.46 6.58
N GLN A 178 -4.81 15.14 7.52
CA GLN A 178 -4.42 16.49 7.92
C GLN A 178 -3.87 16.40 9.33
N ASP A 179 -2.58 16.70 9.46
CA ASP A 179 -1.90 16.71 10.75
C ASP A 179 -1.85 18.16 11.26
N ASP A 180 -2.48 18.44 12.39
CA ASP A 180 -2.42 19.73 13.08
C ASP A 180 -1.18 19.71 14.02
N ASP A 181 -0.01 20.04 13.48
CA ASP A 181 1.20 20.21 14.27
C ASP A 181 1.26 21.65 14.79
N ILE A 182 1.19 21.82 16.12
CA ILE A 182 1.17 23.13 16.82
C ILE A 182 2.38 24.00 16.42
N LYS A 183 3.53 23.38 16.07
CA LYS A 183 4.77 24.10 15.71
C LYS A 183 4.94 24.36 14.21
N LYS A 184 4.33 23.54 13.33
CA LYS A 184 4.52 23.59 11.88
C LYS A 184 3.24 23.98 11.12
N GLY A 185 2.13 24.19 11.82
CA GLY A 185 0.81 24.43 11.24
C GLY A 185 0.22 23.16 10.60
N ARG A 186 -0.97 23.27 10.03
CA ARG A 186 -1.65 22.17 9.34
C ARG A 186 -0.79 21.66 8.18
N ASN A 187 -0.55 20.36 8.12
CA ASN A 187 0.11 19.72 7.00
C ASN A 187 -0.82 18.67 6.39
N VAL A 188 -0.92 18.68 5.06
CA VAL A 188 -1.65 17.65 4.32
C VAL A 188 -0.66 16.54 3.96
N ARG A 189 -0.96 15.33 4.41
CA ARG A 189 -0.19 14.13 4.08
C ARG A 189 -1.04 13.23 3.19
N VAL A 190 -0.63 13.06 1.96
CA VAL A 190 -1.23 12.12 1.01
C VAL A 190 -0.41 10.85 1.04
N VAL A 191 -0.99 9.78 1.58
CA VAL A 191 -0.36 8.46 1.64
C VAL A 191 -0.76 7.68 0.39
N LEU A 192 0.25 7.20 -0.30
CA LEU A 192 0.13 6.47 -1.55
C LEU A 192 0.43 4.98 -1.33
N SER A 193 -0.09 4.14 -2.20
CA SER A 193 0.17 2.71 -2.18
C SER A 193 0.22 2.13 -3.60
N ARG A 194 1.14 1.19 -3.83
CA ARG A 194 1.20 0.32 -5.01
C ARG A 194 0.97 -1.14 -4.65
N VAL A 195 0.93 -1.46 -3.35
CA VAL A 195 0.68 -2.81 -2.82
C VAL A 195 -0.80 -3.10 -2.62
N HIS A 196 -1.63 -2.08 -2.40
CA HIS A 196 -3.05 -2.24 -2.07
C HIS A 196 -3.84 -2.98 -3.16
N GLU A 197 -4.72 -3.91 -2.79
CA GLU A 197 -5.55 -4.69 -3.73
C GLU A 197 -6.44 -3.80 -4.62
N ASN A 198 -6.95 -2.70 -4.09
CA ASN A 198 -7.75 -1.75 -4.86
C ASN A 198 -6.94 -1.03 -5.95
N PHE A 199 -5.61 -1.02 -5.88
CA PHE A 199 -4.79 -0.54 -6.99
C PHE A 199 -5.03 -1.39 -8.23
N VAL A 200 -5.00 -2.72 -8.10
CA VAL A 200 -5.30 -3.65 -9.20
C VAL A 200 -6.75 -3.53 -9.64
N ARG A 201 -7.71 -3.39 -8.69
CA ARG A 201 -9.13 -3.16 -9.02
C ARG A 201 -9.30 -1.93 -9.91
N LYS A 202 -8.70 -0.81 -9.55
CA LYS A 202 -8.77 0.43 -10.33
C LYS A 202 -8.05 0.34 -11.67
N LEU A 203 -6.96 -0.40 -11.77
CA LEU A 203 -6.30 -0.68 -13.05
C LEU A 203 -7.19 -1.51 -13.98
N LEU A 204 -7.91 -2.50 -13.44
CA LEU A 204 -8.91 -3.26 -14.18
C LEU A 204 -10.06 -2.36 -14.66
N GLU A 205 -10.63 -1.53 -13.78
CA GLU A 205 -11.69 -0.58 -14.12
C GLU A 205 -11.29 0.39 -15.25
N LEU A 206 -10.01 0.82 -15.28
CA LEU A 206 -9.49 1.69 -16.33
C LEU A 206 -9.33 1.00 -17.68
N ASN A 207 -9.01 -0.31 -17.70
CA ASN A 207 -8.72 -1.06 -18.93
C ASN A 207 -9.92 -1.86 -19.44
N VAL A 208 -10.92 -2.09 -18.59
CA VAL A 208 -12.10 -2.94 -18.85
C VAL A 208 -13.37 -2.13 -18.59
N PRO A 209 -13.90 -1.39 -19.58
CA PRO A 209 -15.11 -0.57 -19.38
C PRO A 209 -16.34 -1.36 -18.93
N GLU A 210 -16.38 -2.65 -19.22
CA GLU A 210 -17.45 -3.58 -18.87
C GLU A 210 -17.57 -3.82 -17.33
N LEU A 211 -16.57 -3.39 -16.57
CA LEU A 211 -16.57 -3.40 -15.10
C LEU A 211 -17.18 -2.13 -14.47
N VAL A 212 -17.37 -1.07 -15.27
CA VAL A 212 -17.73 0.27 -14.80
C VAL A 212 -19.09 0.68 -15.30
N GLY A 213 -19.79 1.55 -14.57
CA GLY A 213 -21.08 2.13 -14.94
C GLY A 213 -22.21 1.70 -14.00
N ASP A 214 -23.43 2.22 -14.26
CA ASP A 214 -24.60 1.97 -13.42
C ASP A 214 -25.10 0.51 -13.51
N ASN A 215 -24.78 -0.19 -14.60
CA ASN A 215 -25.13 -1.59 -14.79
C ASN A 215 -23.95 -2.36 -15.48
N PRO A 216 -22.88 -2.64 -14.73
CA PRO A 216 -21.73 -3.34 -15.29
C PRO A 216 -22.09 -4.75 -15.71
N SER A 217 -21.54 -5.19 -16.85
CA SER A 217 -21.78 -6.56 -17.37
C SER A 217 -20.97 -7.61 -16.61
N ILE A 218 -19.90 -7.19 -15.94
CA ILE A 218 -18.98 -8.04 -15.17
C ILE A 218 -18.79 -7.41 -13.78
N GLU A 219 -18.67 -8.26 -12.79
CA GLU A 219 -18.38 -7.85 -11.42
C GLU A 219 -17.10 -8.51 -10.91
N ILE A 220 -16.25 -7.74 -10.23
CA ILE A 220 -15.10 -8.26 -9.50
C ILE A 220 -15.56 -8.66 -8.11
N ILE A 221 -15.62 -9.96 -7.85
CA ILE A 221 -16.08 -10.52 -6.57
C ILE A 221 -14.98 -10.34 -5.51
N LYS A 222 -13.75 -10.80 -5.79
CA LYS A 222 -12.64 -10.74 -4.84
C LYS A 222 -11.31 -10.62 -5.57
N ILE A 223 -10.40 -9.88 -4.98
CA ILE A 223 -9.01 -9.78 -5.39
C ILE A 223 -8.16 -10.22 -4.21
N VAL A 224 -7.17 -11.04 -4.46
CA VAL A 224 -6.12 -11.39 -3.51
C VAL A 224 -4.78 -11.18 -4.18
N ARG A 225 -3.85 -10.59 -3.44
CA ARG A 225 -2.60 -10.12 -3.99
C ARG A 225 -1.44 -10.41 -3.05
N GLU A 226 -0.33 -10.83 -3.61
CA GLU A 226 1.01 -10.74 -3.06
C GLU A 226 1.79 -9.80 -3.99
N ALA A 227 1.98 -8.56 -3.52
CA ALA A 227 2.53 -7.50 -4.36
C ALA A 227 3.94 -7.84 -4.83
N GLY A 228 4.20 -7.59 -6.13
CA GLY A 228 5.44 -7.92 -6.78
C GLY A 228 5.58 -9.38 -7.20
N MET A 229 4.66 -10.24 -6.83
CA MET A 229 4.72 -11.66 -7.17
C MET A 229 3.51 -12.09 -8.00
N LYS A 230 2.32 -12.11 -7.40
CA LYS A 230 1.13 -12.62 -8.08
C LYS A 230 -0.17 -12.04 -7.52
N THR A 231 -1.10 -11.77 -8.43
CA THR A 231 -2.48 -11.39 -8.08
C THR A 231 -3.47 -12.35 -8.72
N LYS A 232 -4.51 -12.73 -7.97
CA LYS A 232 -5.67 -13.48 -8.48
C LYS A 232 -6.93 -12.63 -8.36
N VAL A 233 -7.71 -12.59 -9.44
CA VAL A 233 -8.93 -11.80 -9.55
C VAL A 233 -10.09 -12.72 -9.92
N ALA A 234 -11.07 -12.84 -9.04
CA ALA A 234 -12.30 -13.58 -9.29
C ALA A 234 -13.35 -12.64 -9.89
N VAL A 235 -13.80 -12.95 -11.10
CA VAL A 235 -14.80 -12.17 -11.83
C VAL A 235 -16.07 -12.99 -12.07
N TYR A 236 -17.21 -12.32 -12.07
CA TYR A 236 -18.51 -12.91 -12.31
C TYR A 236 -19.27 -12.19 -13.40
N PRO A 237 -19.79 -12.87 -14.44
CA PRO A 237 -20.62 -12.24 -15.45
C PRO A 237 -22.04 -12.04 -14.88
N LYS A 238 -22.54 -10.79 -14.89
CA LYS A 238 -23.96 -10.52 -14.54
C LYS A 238 -24.95 -10.95 -15.63
N ARG A 239 -24.43 -11.17 -16.83
CA ARG A 239 -25.18 -11.60 -18.00
C ARG A 239 -24.60 -12.90 -18.53
N ASN A 240 -25.45 -13.87 -18.85
CA ASN A 240 -25.04 -15.21 -19.30
C ASN A 240 -24.37 -15.21 -20.71
N ASP A 241 -24.54 -14.14 -21.49
CA ASP A 241 -23.99 -13.97 -22.83
C ASP A 241 -22.56 -13.39 -22.83
N VAL A 242 -22.01 -13.05 -21.66
CA VAL A 242 -20.70 -12.42 -21.52
C VAL A 242 -19.67 -13.40 -20.97
N ASP A 243 -18.57 -13.58 -21.70
CA ASP A 243 -17.37 -14.22 -21.15
C ASP A 243 -16.60 -13.22 -20.30
N ALA A 244 -16.77 -13.32 -18.97
CA ALA A 244 -16.15 -12.38 -18.04
C ALA A 244 -14.62 -12.46 -18.06
N VAL A 245 -14.05 -13.66 -18.16
CA VAL A 245 -12.60 -13.86 -18.17
C VAL A 245 -12.01 -13.36 -19.47
N GLY A 246 -12.53 -13.81 -20.61
CA GLY A 246 -12.06 -13.40 -21.93
C GLY A 246 -12.16 -11.88 -22.14
N THR A 247 -13.23 -11.24 -21.65
CA THR A 247 -13.40 -9.79 -21.70
C THR A 247 -12.36 -9.05 -20.88
N CYS A 248 -12.10 -9.49 -19.66
CA CYS A 248 -11.09 -8.87 -18.78
C CYS A 248 -9.65 -9.09 -19.29
N VAL A 249 -9.35 -10.26 -19.84
CA VAL A 249 -8.04 -10.58 -20.44
C VAL A 249 -7.84 -9.78 -21.73
N GLY A 250 -8.90 -9.65 -22.53
CA GLY A 250 -8.88 -8.97 -23.83
C GLY A 250 -8.31 -9.82 -24.95
N LEU A 251 -8.43 -9.31 -26.19
CA LEU A 251 -7.96 -10.03 -27.38
C LEU A 251 -6.45 -10.26 -27.29
N LYS A 252 -6.01 -11.51 -27.35
CA LYS A 252 -4.60 -11.92 -27.19
C LYS A 252 -3.94 -11.39 -25.90
N GLY A 253 -4.72 -11.15 -24.84
CA GLY A 253 -4.20 -10.71 -23.56
C GLY A 253 -3.81 -9.24 -23.47
N VAL A 254 -4.14 -8.38 -24.45
CA VAL A 254 -3.70 -6.97 -24.48
C VAL A 254 -4.12 -6.19 -23.22
N ARG A 255 -5.35 -6.43 -22.69
CA ARG A 255 -5.83 -5.70 -21.51
C ARG A 255 -5.07 -6.13 -20.26
N VAL A 256 -4.92 -7.44 -20.02
CA VAL A 256 -4.19 -7.94 -18.86
C VAL A 256 -2.70 -7.58 -18.94
N GLN A 257 -2.10 -7.62 -20.13
CA GLN A 257 -0.71 -7.24 -20.33
C GLN A 257 -0.45 -5.76 -20.03
N ALA A 258 -1.39 -4.87 -20.33
CA ALA A 258 -1.29 -3.47 -19.94
C ALA A 258 -1.29 -3.28 -18.43
N ILE A 259 -2.04 -4.14 -17.70
CA ILE A 259 -2.06 -4.12 -16.23
C ILE A 259 -0.77 -4.67 -15.67
N ILE A 260 -0.27 -5.80 -16.19
CA ILE A 260 1.01 -6.42 -15.80
C ILE A 260 2.16 -5.43 -15.99
N SER A 261 2.19 -4.72 -17.14
CA SER A 261 3.22 -3.69 -17.39
C SER A 261 3.16 -2.53 -16.39
N GLU A 262 1.96 -2.16 -15.92
CA GLU A 262 1.81 -1.10 -14.91
C GLU A 262 2.19 -1.57 -13.50
N LEU A 263 2.19 -2.87 -13.26
CA LEU A 263 2.60 -3.54 -12.02
C LEU A 263 4.06 -4.02 -12.06
N ASP A 264 4.83 -3.50 -13.02
CA ASP A 264 6.26 -3.82 -13.22
C ASP A 264 6.55 -5.33 -13.37
N GLY A 265 5.62 -6.08 -13.98
CA GLY A 265 5.77 -7.50 -14.28
C GLY A 265 5.03 -8.45 -13.33
N GLU A 266 4.34 -7.95 -12.31
CA GLU A 266 3.53 -8.78 -11.41
C GLU A 266 2.48 -9.57 -12.19
N ARG A 267 2.44 -10.89 -12.01
CA ARG A 267 1.51 -11.77 -12.71
C ARG A 267 0.07 -11.59 -12.23
N VAL A 268 -0.88 -11.48 -13.17
CA VAL A 268 -2.30 -11.30 -12.86
C VAL A 268 -3.10 -12.43 -13.46
N ASP A 269 -3.65 -13.31 -12.61
CA ASP A 269 -4.56 -14.38 -13.02
C ASP A 269 -6.01 -13.91 -12.87
N ILE A 270 -6.75 -13.86 -13.95
CA ILE A 270 -8.18 -13.58 -13.97
C ILE A 270 -8.93 -14.88 -14.13
N LEU A 271 -9.85 -15.17 -13.21
CA LEU A 271 -10.58 -16.42 -13.17
C LEU A 271 -12.08 -16.21 -12.92
N LYS A 272 -12.88 -17.17 -13.36
CA LYS A 272 -14.32 -17.12 -13.17
C LYS A 272 -14.68 -17.54 -11.75
N TRP A 273 -15.40 -16.66 -11.06
CA TRP A 273 -16.07 -17.03 -9.81
C TRP A 273 -17.25 -18.01 -10.08
N ASP A 274 -17.45 -18.96 -9.22
CA ASP A 274 -18.55 -19.92 -9.29
C ASP A 274 -19.20 -20.07 -7.91
N PRO A 275 -20.54 -20.16 -7.80
CA PRO A 275 -21.22 -20.40 -6.54
C PRO A 275 -20.93 -21.78 -5.94
N ASN A 276 -20.54 -22.77 -6.77
CA ASN A 276 -20.11 -24.08 -6.32
C ASN A 276 -18.64 -23.98 -5.83
N PRO A 277 -18.36 -24.24 -4.53
CA PRO A 277 -17.02 -24.14 -3.98
C PRO A 277 -16.00 -25.03 -4.71
N ALA A 278 -16.36 -26.25 -5.06
CA ALA A 278 -15.46 -27.18 -5.75
C ALA A 278 -15.06 -26.64 -7.13
N GLN A 279 -16.02 -26.10 -7.89
CA GLN A 279 -15.75 -25.52 -9.20
C GLN A 279 -14.94 -24.23 -9.07
N PHE A 280 -15.24 -23.41 -8.04
CA PHE A 280 -14.48 -22.17 -7.81
C PHE A 280 -13.04 -22.47 -7.41
N ILE A 281 -12.78 -23.46 -6.55
CA ILE A 281 -11.43 -23.91 -6.18
C ILE A 281 -10.69 -24.42 -7.43
N ALA A 282 -11.34 -25.22 -8.28
CA ALA A 282 -10.74 -25.70 -9.51
C ALA A 282 -10.34 -24.56 -10.45
N ASN A 283 -11.22 -23.56 -10.62
CA ASN A 283 -10.91 -22.35 -11.41
C ASN A 283 -9.77 -21.53 -10.78
N ALA A 284 -9.75 -21.44 -9.44
CA ALA A 284 -8.78 -20.63 -8.71
C ALA A 284 -7.36 -21.19 -8.77
N LEU A 285 -7.20 -22.52 -8.93
CA LEU A 285 -5.89 -23.17 -9.06
C LEU A 285 -5.21 -22.93 -10.40
N SER A 286 -5.92 -22.28 -11.38
CA SER A 286 -5.29 -21.88 -12.63
C SER A 286 -3.93 -21.19 -12.40
N PRO A 287 -2.88 -21.49 -13.22
CA PRO A 287 -2.91 -22.20 -14.49
C PRO A 287 -2.87 -23.73 -14.39
N ALA A 288 -2.77 -24.32 -13.17
CA ALA A 288 -2.79 -25.76 -13.00
C ALA A 288 -4.14 -26.35 -13.45
N LYS A 289 -4.07 -27.50 -14.13
CA LYS A 289 -5.26 -28.26 -14.49
C LYS A 289 -5.62 -29.20 -13.35
N VAL A 290 -6.79 -29.00 -12.78
CA VAL A 290 -7.33 -29.79 -11.69
C VAL A 290 -8.18 -30.92 -12.29
N SER A 291 -7.94 -32.16 -11.88
CA SER A 291 -8.75 -33.32 -12.28
C SER A 291 -10.07 -33.34 -11.52
N GLU A 292 -10.02 -33.24 -10.20
CA GLU A 292 -11.19 -33.26 -9.32
C GLU A 292 -10.92 -32.46 -8.04
N VAL A 293 -11.99 -31.95 -7.40
CA VAL A 293 -11.93 -31.31 -6.09
C VAL A 293 -12.89 -32.01 -5.13
N TYR A 294 -12.36 -32.47 -4.02
CA TYR A 294 -13.09 -33.15 -2.96
C TYR A 294 -13.25 -32.23 -1.76
N ILE A 295 -14.47 -31.96 -1.35
CA ILE A 295 -14.78 -31.26 -0.11
C ILE A 295 -14.74 -32.29 1.02
N LEU A 296 -13.76 -32.15 1.91
CA LEU A 296 -13.58 -33.06 3.04
C LEU A 296 -14.39 -32.64 4.26
N ASP A 297 -14.49 -31.34 4.51
CA ASP A 297 -15.18 -30.77 5.66
C ASP A 297 -15.72 -29.39 5.30
N GLU A 298 -17.05 -29.25 5.25
CA GLU A 298 -17.70 -27.96 4.93
C GLU A 298 -17.61 -26.97 6.10
N ASP A 299 -17.70 -27.47 7.35
CA ASP A 299 -17.67 -26.59 8.54
C ASP A 299 -16.29 -25.97 8.74
N ARG A 300 -15.24 -26.76 8.51
CA ARG A 300 -13.85 -26.30 8.55
C ARG A 300 -13.35 -25.73 7.22
N ARG A 301 -14.20 -25.73 6.19
CA ARG A 301 -13.87 -25.30 4.83
C ARG A 301 -12.59 -25.97 4.31
N HIS A 302 -12.48 -27.29 4.46
CA HIS A 302 -11.32 -28.06 4.04
C HIS A 302 -11.62 -28.83 2.76
N ALA A 303 -10.77 -28.66 1.75
CA ALA A 303 -10.90 -29.30 0.45
C ALA A 303 -9.55 -29.82 -0.04
N VAL A 304 -9.60 -30.89 -0.84
CA VAL A 304 -8.42 -31.41 -1.54
C VAL A 304 -8.66 -31.34 -3.04
N ALA A 305 -7.75 -30.67 -3.73
CA ALA A 305 -7.71 -30.64 -5.18
C ALA A 305 -6.75 -31.73 -5.69
N VAL A 306 -7.27 -32.66 -6.48
CA VAL A 306 -6.49 -33.73 -7.10
C VAL A 306 -6.01 -33.24 -8.46
N VAL A 307 -4.70 -33.30 -8.64
CA VAL A 307 -4.02 -32.86 -9.85
C VAL A 307 -3.08 -33.97 -10.37
N ASP A 308 -2.72 -33.91 -11.64
CA ASP A 308 -1.69 -34.79 -12.19
C ASP A 308 -0.31 -34.44 -11.63
N GLU A 309 0.61 -35.41 -11.60
CA GLU A 309 1.97 -35.21 -11.05
C GLU A 309 2.70 -34.02 -11.67
N ASN A 310 2.59 -33.86 -13.00
CA ASN A 310 3.17 -32.73 -13.73
C ASN A 310 2.48 -31.39 -13.48
N GLN A 311 1.30 -31.37 -12.84
CA GLN A 311 0.55 -30.16 -12.50
C GLN A 311 0.68 -29.78 -11.02
N LEU A 312 1.23 -30.64 -10.18
CA LEU A 312 1.31 -30.42 -8.74
C LEU A 312 2.15 -29.18 -8.41
N ALA A 313 3.30 -29.05 -9.07
CA ALA A 313 4.18 -27.88 -8.91
C ALA A 313 3.48 -26.58 -9.31
N TRP A 314 2.68 -26.59 -10.38
CA TRP A 314 1.89 -25.42 -10.81
C TRP A 314 0.75 -25.11 -9.85
N ALA A 315 0.11 -26.13 -9.26
CA ALA A 315 -0.99 -25.97 -8.30
C ALA A 315 -0.50 -25.34 -6.99
N ILE A 316 0.65 -25.78 -6.50
CA ILE A 316 1.28 -25.25 -5.29
C ILE A 316 1.87 -23.87 -5.62
N GLY A 317 2.57 -23.74 -6.73
CA GLY A 317 3.34 -22.58 -7.12
C GLY A 317 4.64 -22.48 -6.32
N ARG A 318 5.54 -21.63 -6.77
CA ARG A 318 6.82 -21.39 -6.10
C ARG A 318 6.59 -20.86 -4.69
N GLY A 319 7.31 -21.42 -3.70
CA GLY A 319 7.12 -21.04 -2.29
C GLY A 319 5.68 -21.14 -1.80
N GLY A 320 4.83 -21.96 -2.45
CA GLY A 320 3.42 -22.12 -2.06
C GLY A 320 2.52 -20.92 -2.38
N ILE A 321 2.97 -19.94 -3.15
CA ILE A 321 2.21 -18.71 -3.44
C ILE A 321 0.86 -19.00 -4.07
N ASN A 322 0.81 -19.88 -5.08
CA ASN A 322 -0.44 -20.14 -5.79
C ASN A 322 -1.51 -20.71 -4.85
N ILE A 323 -1.13 -21.70 -4.02
CA ILE A 323 -2.07 -22.31 -3.07
C ILE A 323 -2.48 -21.34 -1.95
N ARG A 324 -1.54 -20.50 -1.42
CA ARG A 324 -1.87 -19.46 -0.44
C ARG A 324 -2.87 -18.45 -0.98
N LEU A 325 -2.68 -17.98 -2.21
CA LEU A 325 -3.62 -17.08 -2.87
C LEU A 325 -4.97 -17.75 -3.10
N VAL A 326 -5.01 -19.03 -3.47
CA VAL A 326 -6.25 -19.79 -3.63
C VAL A 326 -6.99 -19.89 -2.31
N ASN A 327 -6.29 -20.21 -1.22
CA ASN A 327 -6.88 -20.32 0.11
C ASN A 327 -7.52 -18.99 0.54
N ARG A 328 -6.82 -17.87 0.34
CA ARG A 328 -7.32 -16.50 0.63
C ARG A 328 -8.46 -16.10 -0.31
N LEU A 329 -8.42 -16.51 -1.59
CA LEU A 329 -9.42 -16.15 -2.59
C LEU A 329 -10.75 -16.87 -2.33
N CYS A 330 -10.69 -18.16 -2.12
CA CYS A 330 -11.86 -19.03 -1.93
C CYS A 330 -12.37 -19.05 -0.49
N ASP A 331 -11.59 -18.57 0.48
CA ASP A 331 -11.83 -18.72 1.93
C ASP A 331 -11.96 -20.18 2.36
N TRP A 332 -11.14 -21.04 1.74
CA TRP A 332 -11.06 -22.48 2.00
C TRP A 332 -9.61 -22.88 2.29
N ASN A 333 -9.41 -23.88 3.15
CA ASN A 333 -8.13 -24.55 3.30
C ASN A 333 -8.02 -25.62 2.23
N VAL A 334 -7.34 -25.30 1.12
CA VAL A 334 -7.21 -26.17 -0.04
C VAL A 334 -5.82 -26.79 -0.04
N GLU A 335 -5.77 -28.12 -0.13
CA GLU A 335 -4.55 -28.89 -0.33
C GLU A 335 -4.50 -29.40 -1.77
N ALA A 336 -3.37 -29.25 -2.45
CA ALA A 336 -3.16 -29.85 -3.77
C ALA A 336 -2.39 -31.17 -3.60
N LYS A 337 -2.94 -32.27 -4.14
CA LYS A 337 -2.34 -33.61 -4.04
C LYS A 337 -2.43 -34.36 -5.36
N THR A 338 -1.50 -35.30 -5.57
CA THR A 338 -1.62 -36.26 -6.65
C THR A 338 -2.65 -37.29 -6.33
N LYS A 339 -3.13 -38.00 -7.35
CA LYS A 339 -4.10 -39.11 -7.17
C LYS A 339 -3.56 -40.17 -6.24
N ALA A 340 -2.26 -40.49 -6.32
CA ALA A 340 -1.63 -41.49 -5.42
C ALA A 340 -1.64 -41.00 -3.96
N GLN A 341 -1.21 -39.74 -3.73
CA GLN A 341 -1.23 -39.14 -2.38
C GLN A 341 -2.63 -39.04 -1.79
N PHE A 342 -3.65 -38.80 -2.62
CA PHE A 342 -5.03 -38.73 -2.16
C PHE A 342 -5.54 -40.09 -1.73
N LEU A 343 -5.30 -41.15 -2.50
CA LEU A 343 -5.65 -42.52 -2.15
C LEU A 343 -4.97 -43.01 -0.86
N ASP A 344 -3.69 -42.63 -0.67
CA ASP A 344 -2.96 -42.93 0.58
C ASP A 344 -3.58 -42.24 1.81
N MET A 345 -4.17 -41.05 1.63
CA MET A 345 -4.91 -40.38 2.70
C MET A 345 -6.21 -41.09 3.08
N ASP A 346 -6.97 -41.59 2.10
CA ASP A 346 -8.23 -42.27 2.36
C ASP A 346 -7.98 -43.58 3.11
N VAL A 347 -6.97 -44.34 2.72
CA VAL A 347 -6.58 -45.58 3.44
C VAL A 347 -6.18 -45.25 4.89
N ASN A 348 -5.39 -44.20 5.12
CA ASN A 348 -5.00 -43.78 6.47
C ASN A 348 -6.21 -43.27 7.30
N ARG A 349 -7.21 -42.66 6.67
CA ARG A 349 -8.42 -42.15 7.33
C ARG A 349 -9.32 -43.33 7.76
N GLU A 350 -9.48 -44.34 6.91
CA GLU A 350 -10.22 -45.56 7.24
C GLU A 350 -9.50 -46.35 8.34
N VAL A 351 -8.18 -46.51 8.29
CA VAL A 351 -7.38 -47.15 9.32
C VAL A 351 -7.49 -46.44 10.67
N ARG A 352 -7.47 -45.09 10.67
CA ARG A 352 -7.68 -44.29 11.88
C ARG A 352 -9.10 -44.46 12.44
N SER A 353 -10.14 -44.42 11.58
CA SER A 353 -11.53 -44.59 12.03
C SER A 353 -11.77 -45.97 12.62
N VAL A 354 -11.14 -47.00 12.05
CA VAL A 354 -11.18 -48.37 12.59
C VAL A 354 -10.40 -48.49 13.91
N ALA A 355 -9.22 -47.85 14.00
CA ALA A 355 -8.45 -47.80 15.24
C ALA A 355 -9.16 -47.02 16.36
N GLU A 356 -9.75 -45.85 16.05
CA GLU A 356 -10.55 -45.09 17.01
C GLU A 356 -11.79 -45.86 17.47
N SER A 357 -12.46 -46.64 16.60
CA SER A 357 -13.59 -47.50 16.97
C SER A 357 -13.18 -48.68 17.82
N MET A 358 -11.93 -49.19 17.71
CA MET A 358 -11.40 -50.26 18.52
C MET A 358 -10.90 -49.85 19.91
N PHE A 359 -10.58 -48.56 20.09
CA PHE A 359 -10.01 -48.03 21.34
C PHE A 359 -10.93 -47.09 22.10
N THR A 360 -12.24 -47.04 21.85
CA THR A 360 -13.20 -46.31 22.67
C THR A 360 -13.51 -47.12 23.93
N PRO A 361 -13.02 -46.77 25.14
CA PRO A 361 -13.52 -47.38 26.37
C PRO A 361 -14.88 -46.76 26.66
N GLU A 362 -15.83 -47.64 26.88
CA GLU A 362 -17.19 -47.35 27.31
C GLU A 362 -17.19 -46.58 28.66
N ALA A 363 -17.86 -45.45 28.62
CA ALA A 363 -18.48 -44.77 29.75
C ALA A 363 -17.64 -44.38 30.99
N ALA A 364 -17.35 -43.12 31.13
CA ALA A 364 -17.46 -42.44 32.42
C ALA A 364 -18.08 -41.04 32.23
N LYS A 365 -19.26 -40.87 32.79
CA LYS A 365 -19.90 -39.60 33.06
C LYS A 365 -18.96 -38.74 33.88
N VAL A 366 -18.65 -37.53 33.45
CA VAL A 366 -18.12 -36.49 34.31
C VAL A 366 -18.91 -35.20 34.06
N GLU A 367 -19.36 -34.66 35.19
CA GLU A 367 -20.18 -33.49 35.39
C GLU A 367 -19.57 -32.23 34.77
N GLU A 368 -20.47 -31.33 34.34
CA GLU A 368 -20.19 -29.98 33.89
C GLU A 368 -19.49 -29.15 34.96
N ALA A 369 -18.34 -28.60 34.63
CA ALA A 369 -17.73 -27.48 35.36
C ALA A 369 -17.65 -26.25 34.45
N PRO A 370 -17.76 -25.02 34.97
CA PRO A 370 -18.13 -23.83 34.22
C PRO A 370 -17.03 -23.35 33.30
N TYR A 371 -17.45 -22.94 32.12
CA TYR A 371 -16.70 -22.33 31.04
C TYR A 371 -16.00 -21.06 31.52
N GLN A 372 -14.68 -21.04 31.49
CA GLN A 372 -13.86 -19.83 31.56
C GLN A 372 -13.41 -19.52 30.13
N GLU A 373 -13.74 -18.31 29.66
CA GLU A 373 -13.23 -17.73 28.43
C GLU A 373 -11.70 -17.82 28.35
N PRO A 374 -11.12 -18.41 27.29
CA PRO A 374 -9.68 -18.32 27.10
C PRO A 374 -9.33 -16.93 26.56
N ALA A 375 -8.37 -16.29 27.23
CA ALA A 375 -7.73 -15.07 26.80
C ALA A 375 -7.20 -15.21 25.38
N ALA A 376 -7.32 -14.11 24.59
CA ALA A 376 -6.82 -14.00 23.25
C ALA A 376 -5.35 -14.45 23.15
N PRO A 377 -4.98 -15.25 22.15
CA PRO A 377 -3.58 -15.62 21.96
C PRO A 377 -2.77 -14.39 21.55
N GLU A 378 -1.70 -14.14 22.27
CA GLU A 378 -0.63 -13.23 21.88
C GLU A 378 -0.10 -13.68 20.52
N ILE A 379 -0.08 -12.73 19.56
CA ILE A 379 0.51 -12.90 18.25
C ILE A 379 2.02 -13.08 18.47
N GLN A 380 2.49 -14.30 18.36
CA GLN A 380 3.92 -14.57 18.20
C GLN A 380 4.32 -14.10 16.80
N PRO A 381 5.50 -13.47 16.62
CA PRO A 381 5.96 -13.06 15.30
C PRO A 381 6.09 -14.31 14.42
N GLU A 382 5.53 -14.19 13.20
CA GLU A 382 5.71 -15.18 12.14
C GLU A 382 7.19 -15.47 11.98
N VAL A 383 7.54 -16.75 12.07
CA VAL A 383 8.86 -17.25 11.72
C VAL A 383 9.02 -16.98 10.23
N GLU A 384 9.95 -16.10 9.87
CA GLU A 384 10.46 -15.98 8.51
C GLU A 384 10.95 -17.38 8.13
N GLU A 385 10.29 -18.04 7.17
CA GLU A 385 10.82 -19.24 6.54
C GLU A 385 12.10 -18.78 5.82
N GLU A 386 13.25 -19.16 6.37
CA GLU A 386 14.55 -19.01 5.74
C GLU A 386 14.47 -19.76 4.40
N LEU A 387 14.60 -19.01 3.29
CA LEU A 387 14.86 -19.60 1.98
C LEU A 387 16.16 -20.40 2.11
N ASP A 388 16.10 -21.71 1.83
CA ASP A 388 17.31 -22.52 1.75
C ASP A 388 18.18 -21.97 0.60
N GLY A 389 19.23 -21.22 0.92
CA GLY A 389 20.16 -20.64 -0.02
C GLY A 389 20.34 -19.11 0.10
N VAL A 390 21.41 -18.62 -0.51
CA VAL A 390 21.78 -17.19 -0.52
C VAL A 390 20.94 -16.46 -1.57
N SER A 391 20.12 -15.49 -1.15
CA SER A 391 19.27 -14.72 -2.08
C SER A 391 20.11 -13.70 -2.87
N PHE A 392 19.88 -13.58 -4.17
CA PHE A 392 20.44 -12.49 -4.97
C PHE A 392 20.05 -11.09 -4.46
N SER A 393 18.94 -10.97 -3.71
CA SER A 393 18.49 -9.71 -3.13
C SER A 393 19.31 -9.28 -1.90
N ASP A 394 20.13 -10.16 -1.33
CA ASP A 394 20.98 -9.86 -0.17
C ASP A 394 22.25 -9.11 -0.56
N PHE A 395 22.57 -9.08 -1.85
CA PHE A 395 23.72 -8.36 -2.37
C PHE A 395 23.35 -6.93 -2.80
N GLU A 396 23.97 -5.94 -2.18
CA GLU A 396 23.75 -4.52 -2.51
C GLU A 396 24.33 -4.11 -3.88
N ASP A 397 25.34 -4.84 -4.37
CA ASP A 397 26.12 -4.50 -5.58
C ASP A 397 25.60 -5.17 -6.87
N ILE A 398 24.55 -5.98 -6.82
CA ILE A 398 23.98 -6.62 -8.01
C ILE A 398 23.22 -5.65 -8.90
N ASP A 399 23.36 -5.76 -10.23
CA ASP A 399 22.59 -4.95 -11.17
C ASP A 399 21.09 -5.27 -11.08
N GLN A 400 20.32 -4.26 -10.67
CA GLN A 400 18.86 -4.34 -10.52
C GLN A 400 18.11 -4.77 -11.80
N LYS A 401 18.70 -4.54 -12.98
CA LYS A 401 18.12 -4.99 -14.25
C LYS A 401 18.27 -6.50 -14.43
N ILE A 402 19.41 -7.03 -14.01
CA ILE A 402 19.68 -8.47 -14.06
C ILE A 402 18.85 -9.20 -13.01
N LEU A 403 18.74 -8.63 -11.81
CA LEU A 403 17.87 -9.16 -10.76
C LEU A 403 16.41 -9.28 -11.23
N LYS A 404 15.89 -8.27 -11.93
CA LYS A 404 14.53 -8.32 -12.52
C LYS A 404 14.38 -9.42 -13.56
N LYS A 405 15.39 -9.63 -14.38
CA LYS A 405 15.39 -10.70 -15.39
C LYS A 405 15.43 -12.09 -14.74
N LEU A 406 16.28 -12.28 -13.70
CA LEU A 406 16.31 -13.52 -12.92
C LEU A 406 14.96 -13.80 -12.26
N HIS A 407 14.35 -12.79 -11.62
CA HIS A 407 13.02 -12.90 -11.03
C HIS A 407 11.93 -13.20 -12.06
N PHE A 408 12.08 -12.73 -13.31
CA PHE A 408 11.13 -13.04 -14.41
C PHE A 408 11.12 -14.56 -14.71
N TYR A 409 12.27 -15.22 -14.57
CA TYR A 409 12.41 -16.68 -14.74
C TYR A 409 12.27 -17.47 -13.45
N ASP A 410 11.79 -16.81 -12.37
CA ASP A 410 11.58 -17.40 -11.05
C ASP A 410 12.88 -17.90 -10.37
N VAL A 411 14.03 -17.25 -10.64
CA VAL A 411 15.32 -17.51 -10.01
C VAL A 411 15.62 -16.42 -8.98
N TYR A 412 15.67 -16.76 -7.69
CA TYR A 412 15.85 -15.80 -6.59
C TYR A 412 17.10 -16.04 -5.76
N THR A 413 17.60 -17.30 -5.73
CA THR A 413 18.77 -17.68 -4.97
C THR A 413 19.93 -18.07 -5.90
N VAL A 414 21.15 -17.96 -5.37
CA VAL A 414 22.38 -18.35 -6.09
C VAL A 414 22.35 -19.85 -6.41
N GLU A 415 21.90 -20.66 -5.46
CA GLU A 415 21.83 -22.11 -5.58
C GLU A 415 20.88 -22.52 -6.71
N GLU A 416 19.69 -21.87 -6.78
CA GLU A 416 18.72 -22.11 -7.86
C GLU A 416 19.31 -21.81 -9.25
N TYR A 417 20.12 -20.74 -9.36
CA TYR A 417 20.78 -20.40 -10.63
C TYR A 417 21.89 -21.39 -10.98
N MET A 418 22.64 -21.88 -9.99
CA MET A 418 23.70 -22.85 -10.16
C MET A 418 23.19 -24.24 -10.54
N GLU A 419 22.02 -24.65 -10.06
CA GLU A 419 21.39 -25.92 -10.41
C GLU A 419 20.90 -25.99 -11.86
N LEU A 420 20.74 -24.84 -12.52
CA LEU A 420 20.32 -24.79 -13.93
C LEU A 420 21.46 -25.22 -14.86
N SER A 421 21.16 -26.13 -15.77
CA SER A 421 22.09 -26.52 -16.84
C SER A 421 22.30 -25.37 -17.84
N ASP A 422 23.43 -25.40 -18.57
CA ASP A 422 23.73 -24.41 -19.61
C ASP A 422 22.64 -24.36 -20.71
N GLU A 423 21.99 -25.49 -20.98
CA GLU A 423 20.89 -25.57 -21.92
C GLU A 423 19.63 -24.83 -21.40
N GLU A 424 19.32 -24.93 -20.12
CA GLU A 424 18.20 -24.21 -19.48
C GLU A 424 18.49 -22.73 -19.36
N LYS A 425 19.70 -22.33 -18.94
CA LYS A 425 20.15 -20.93 -18.92
C LYS A 425 20.08 -20.28 -20.32
N SER A 426 20.28 -21.07 -21.39
CA SER A 426 20.19 -20.56 -22.75
C SER A 426 18.76 -20.35 -23.27
N GLN A 427 17.75 -20.93 -22.61
CA GLN A 427 16.33 -20.73 -22.93
C GLN A 427 15.75 -19.43 -22.36
N PHE A 428 16.54 -18.72 -21.56
CA PHE A 428 16.13 -17.42 -21.02
C PHE A 428 16.32 -16.31 -22.08
N ASP A 429 15.30 -16.11 -22.90
CA ASP A 429 15.35 -15.19 -24.05
C ASP A 429 15.72 -13.73 -23.68
N GLU A 430 15.41 -13.30 -22.47
CA GLU A 430 15.71 -11.94 -21.99
C GLU A 430 17.08 -11.80 -21.32
N LEU A 431 17.76 -12.92 -20.97
CA LEU A 431 19.11 -12.95 -20.44
C LEU A 431 20.12 -13.10 -21.57
N SER A 432 20.77 -12.00 -21.94
CA SER A 432 21.83 -12.02 -22.93
C SER A 432 23.03 -12.86 -22.46
N LYS A 433 23.90 -13.25 -23.40
CA LYS A 433 25.11 -13.93 -23.00
C LYS A 433 25.99 -13.09 -22.05
N GLU A 434 26.01 -11.76 -22.27
CA GLU A 434 26.74 -10.82 -21.42
C GLU A 434 26.18 -10.75 -20.01
N ASP A 435 24.85 -10.85 -19.87
CA ASP A 435 24.18 -10.87 -18.55
C ASP A 435 24.52 -12.16 -17.78
N ARG A 436 24.55 -13.30 -18.47
CA ARG A 436 24.95 -14.61 -17.86
C ARG A 436 26.41 -14.62 -17.42
N ASP A 437 27.30 -14.17 -18.29
CA ASP A 437 28.75 -14.05 -17.96
C ASP A 437 28.96 -13.11 -16.77
N TYR A 438 28.13 -12.06 -16.63
CA TYR A 438 28.13 -11.18 -15.44
C TYR A 438 27.65 -11.88 -14.18
N ILE A 439 26.55 -12.65 -14.24
CA ILE A 439 26.01 -13.38 -13.08
C ILE A 439 27.03 -14.43 -12.60
N ASP A 440 27.60 -15.18 -13.51
CA ASP A 440 28.60 -16.20 -13.18
C ASP A 440 29.84 -15.56 -12.51
N ALA A 441 30.36 -14.45 -13.05
CA ALA A 441 31.45 -13.70 -12.44
C ALA A 441 31.09 -13.06 -11.10
N PHE A 442 29.85 -12.64 -10.95
CA PHE A 442 29.32 -12.07 -9.71
C PHE A 442 29.27 -13.12 -8.60
N ILE A 443 28.75 -14.32 -8.91
CA ILE A 443 28.71 -15.46 -7.99
C ILE A 443 30.13 -15.87 -7.56
N GLU A 444 31.05 -16.03 -8.50
CA GLU A 444 32.47 -16.38 -8.20
C GLU A 444 33.17 -15.36 -7.29
N SER A 445 32.76 -14.08 -7.36
CA SER A 445 33.41 -13.02 -6.57
C SER A 445 32.81 -12.79 -5.19
N HIS A 446 31.54 -13.21 -4.95
CA HIS A 446 30.80 -12.89 -3.72
C HIS A 446 30.36 -14.11 -2.91
N VAL A 447 30.44 -15.32 -3.49
CA VAL A 447 30.04 -16.56 -2.82
C VAL A 447 31.27 -17.45 -2.66
N GLU A 448 31.67 -17.70 -1.41
CA GLU A 448 32.68 -18.71 -1.10
C GLU A 448 31.97 -20.07 -1.08
N PHE A 449 32.27 -20.89 -2.09
CA PHE A 449 31.82 -22.28 -2.07
C PHE A 449 32.66 -23.03 -1.05
N ALA A 450 31.99 -23.67 -0.06
CA ALA A 450 32.69 -24.67 0.77
C ALA A 450 33.08 -25.84 -0.14
N ASP A 451 34.37 -26.06 -0.29
CA ASP A 451 34.88 -27.22 -1.00
C ASP A 451 34.22 -28.47 -0.38
N GLU A 452 33.56 -29.29 -1.22
CA GLU A 452 33.08 -30.63 -0.84
C GLU A 452 34.29 -31.58 -0.64
N GLU A 453 35.22 -31.22 0.24
CA GLU A 453 36.23 -32.15 0.71
C GLU A 453 35.83 -32.60 2.14
N ASP A 454 35.41 -33.87 2.23
CA ASP A 454 35.30 -34.67 3.44
C ASP A 454 34.20 -34.40 4.43
N GLN A 455 32.94 -34.50 4.03
CA GLN A 455 31.94 -35.03 4.98
C GLN A 455 32.16 -36.54 5.10
N GLU A 456 32.98 -36.98 6.08
CA GLU A 456 33.04 -38.38 6.49
C GLU A 456 31.59 -38.81 6.86
N VAL A 457 31.01 -39.68 6.06
CA VAL A 457 29.69 -40.26 6.33
C VAL A 457 29.81 -41.11 7.58
N VAL A 458 29.25 -40.60 8.67
CA VAL A 458 29.26 -41.25 9.99
C VAL A 458 28.07 -42.16 10.10
N TYR A 459 28.27 -43.44 10.19
CA TYR A 459 27.25 -44.45 10.38
C TYR A 459 27.08 -44.77 11.88
N SER A 460 25.92 -45.32 12.24
CA SER A 460 25.64 -45.79 13.61
C SER A 460 25.76 -47.32 13.67
N CYS A 461 26.55 -47.83 14.62
CA CYS A 461 26.65 -49.26 14.85
C CYS A 461 25.27 -49.90 15.16
N PRO A 462 24.82 -50.94 14.41
CA PRO A 462 23.47 -51.51 14.59
C PRO A 462 23.28 -52.22 15.94
N THR A 463 24.35 -52.50 16.67
CA THR A 463 24.30 -53.21 17.97
C THR A 463 24.31 -52.28 19.17
N CYS A 464 25.09 -51.17 19.15
CA CYS A 464 25.25 -50.32 20.31
C CYS A 464 25.02 -48.82 20.03
N GLY A 465 24.75 -48.42 18.78
CA GLY A 465 24.48 -47.01 18.40
C GLY A 465 25.71 -46.11 18.41
N ALA A 466 26.93 -46.62 18.59
CA ALA A 466 28.17 -45.80 18.52
C ALA A 466 28.43 -45.37 17.10
N GLN A 467 28.99 -44.18 16.91
CA GLN A 467 29.38 -43.65 15.60
C GLN A 467 30.54 -44.46 15.04
N VAL A 468 30.47 -44.85 13.78
CA VAL A 468 31.45 -45.65 13.03
C VAL A 468 31.58 -45.09 11.62
N THR A 469 32.78 -45.20 11.05
CA THR A 469 33.07 -44.78 9.67
C THR A 469 33.20 -45.97 8.73
N GLU A 470 33.10 -45.81 7.44
CA GLU A 470 33.19 -46.88 6.43
C GLU A 470 34.50 -47.67 6.49
N ASP A 471 35.58 -47.05 6.94
CA ASP A 471 36.90 -47.70 7.07
C ASP A 471 37.03 -48.66 8.25
N MET A 472 36.00 -48.71 9.16
CA MET A 472 36.06 -49.54 10.34
C MET A 472 35.48 -50.95 10.06
N THR A 473 36.27 -51.94 10.29
CA THR A 473 35.88 -53.32 10.14
C THR A 473 35.21 -53.90 11.39
N GLU A 474 35.39 -53.26 12.55
CA GLU A 474 34.76 -53.60 13.83
C GLU A 474 34.37 -52.35 14.63
N CYS A 475 33.27 -52.40 15.32
CA CYS A 475 32.85 -51.29 16.17
C CYS A 475 33.78 -51.11 17.38
N PRO A 476 34.32 -49.90 17.65
CA PRO A 476 35.25 -49.66 18.74
C PRO A 476 34.59 -49.82 20.14
N SER A 477 33.30 -49.73 20.24
CA SER A 477 32.56 -49.83 21.51
C SER A 477 32.09 -51.22 21.87
N CYS A 478 31.67 -52.05 20.91
CA CYS A 478 31.07 -53.36 21.19
C CYS A 478 31.72 -54.50 20.41
N HIS A 479 32.75 -54.24 19.63
CA HIS A 479 33.53 -55.21 18.83
C HIS A 479 32.66 -56.02 17.85
N THR A 480 31.49 -55.52 17.48
CA THR A 480 30.66 -56.13 16.43
C THR A 480 31.29 -55.89 15.07
N PRO A 481 31.47 -56.93 14.22
CA PRO A 481 31.99 -56.75 12.88
C PRO A 481 31.02 -55.92 12.05
N LEU A 482 31.55 -54.94 11.34
CA LEU A 482 30.79 -53.99 10.48
C LEU A 482 30.99 -54.42 9.03
N ALA A 483 29.91 -54.44 8.26
CA ALA A 483 29.96 -54.64 6.81
C ALA A 483 29.14 -53.50 6.19
N PHE A 484 29.79 -52.63 5.50
CA PHE A 484 29.17 -51.59 4.69
C PHE A 484 28.97 -52.12 3.27
N ASN A 485 27.74 -52.16 2.75
CA ASN A 485 27.40 -52.59 1.38
C ASN A 485 27.17 -51.39 0.49
#